data_55abe62f3aff7df02ae4052324f2efa5
#
_entry.id   55abe62f3aff7df02ae4052324f2efa5
#
_cell.length_a   1.000
_cell.length_b   1.000
_cell.length_c   1.000
_cell.angle_alpha   90.00
_cell.angle_beta   90.00
_cell.angle_gamma   90.00
#
_symmetry.space_group_name_H-M   'P 1'
#
loop_
_entity.id
_entity.type
_entity.pdbx_description
1 polymer ?
#
loop_
_entity_poly.entity_id
_entity_poly.type
_entity_poly.pdbx_seq_one_letter_code
_entity_poly.pdbx_strand_id
1 'polypeptide(L)'
;VDNNGTDLPALIRALCPNYNVQFSTGKLPNNQLNYLYNVASLTCQPSSAEGFGLSVMESIMSGTPVLGSVIGGIQDQLGFEKDDGTPVTLKDFSAKWPSNSDGKYTKHGEWAFPCWPQINLQGSPMTPYIYDSRPSVKDMAKQLKNIQQLGRTELKKRGKIGREWAIKNGFNSKGMCQAFIDSVVTCFENFKPRERFTVINTEDPKTFYPDGIIFG
;
A
#
# COMPACT_ATOMS: atom_id res chain seq x y z
N VAL A 1 -18.69 -7.32 14.10
CA VAL A 1 -18.73 -5.87 14.39
C VAL A 1 -17.63 -5.63 15.39
N ASP A 2 -16.65 -4.83 15.01
CA ASP A 2 -15.59 -4.41 15.92
C ASP A 2 -16.23 -3.50 16.99
N ASN A 3 -16.13 -3.87 18.26
CA ASN A 3 -16.75 -3.13 19.36
C ASN A 3 -16.19 -1.70 19.52
N ASN A 4 -15.10 -1.38 18.83
CA ASN A 4 -14.42 -0.08 18.89
C ASN A 4 -14.58 0.74 17.60
N GLY A 5 -15.32 0.25 16.62
CA GLY A 5 -15.52 0.91 15.34
C GLY A 5 -16.84 1.67 15.22
N THR A 6 -16.99 2.39 14.12
CA THR A 6 -18.24 3.06 13.75
C THR A 6 -19.30 2.01 13.36
N ASP A 7 -20.54 2.19 13.79
CA ASP A 7 -21.69 1.40 13.31
C ASP A 7 -21.97 1.76 11.84
N LEU A 8 -21.27 1.07 10.93
CA LEU A 8 -21.40 1.29 9.49
C LEU A 8 -22.84 1.08 8.97
N PRO A 9 -23.59 0.03 9.37
CA PRO A 9 -24.97 -0.11 8.98
C PRO A 9 -25.86 1.07 9.38
N ALA A 10 -25.70 1.60 10.59
CA ALA A 10 -26.44 2.79 11.03
C ALA A 10 -26.02 4.03 10.21
N LEU A 11 -24.72 4.20 9.98
CA LEU A 11 -24.21 5.30 9.19
C LEU A 11 -24.72 5.29 7.74
N ILE A 12 -24.74 4.13 7.10
CA ILE A 12 -25.26 3.98 5.72
C ILE A 12 -26.76 4.29 5.67
N ARG A 13 -27.54 3.82 6.63
CA ARG A 13 -28.98 4.16 6.71
C ARG A 13 -29.21 5.66 6.84
N ALA A 14 -28.35 6.35 7.58
CA ALA A 14 -28.47 7.79 7.81
C ALA A 14 -28.02 8.64 6.61
N LEU A 15 -26.90 8.26 5.97
CA LEU A 15 -26.27 9.09 4.95
C LEU A 15 -26.58 8.64 3.51
N CYS A 16 -26.87 7.37 3.31
CA CYS A 16 -27.05 6.79 1.98
C CYS A 16 -28.29 5.89 1.90
N PRO A 17 -29.49 6.34 2.35
CA PRO A 17 -30.68 5.49 2.47
C PRO A 17 -31.18 4.89 1.15
N ASN A 18 -30.84 5.54 0.04
CA ASN A 18 -31.29 5.15 -1.32
C ASN A 18 -30.28 4.23 -2.05
N TYR A 19 -29.17 3.85 -1.41
CA TYR A 19 -28.16 3.00 -2.00
C TYR A 19 -28.25 1.58 -1.46
N ASN A 20 -28.06 0.60 -2.35
CA ASN A 20 -27.99 -0.80 -1.95
C ASN A 20 -26.56 -1.10 -1.48
N VAL A 21 -26.36 -1.18 -0.17
CA VAL A 21 -25.10 -1.53 0.47
C VAL A 21 -25.24 -2.87 1.16
N GLN A 22 -24.38 -3.81 0.81
CA GLN A 22 -24.33 -5.13 1.42
C GLN A 22 -23.07 -5.29 2.25
N PHE A 23 -23.19 -5.89 3.42
CA PHE A 23 -22.07 -6.18 4.32
C PHE A 23 -21.77 -7.67 4.30
N SER A 24 -20.52 -8.04 4.06
CA SER A 24 -20.05 -9.40 4.35
C SER A 24 -19.71 -9.50 5.83
N THR A 25 -20.39 -10.37 6.55
CA THR A 25 -20.19 -10.56 8.00
C THR A 25 -19.33 -11.80 8.32
N GLY A 26 -18.95 -12.56 7.32
CA GLY A 26 -18.16 -13.78 7.46
C GLY A 26 -16.99 -13.85 6.51
N LYS A 27 -16.01 -14.69 6.85
CA LYS A 27 -14.88 -14.98 5.97
C LYS A 27 -15.37 -15.82 4.78
N LEU A 28 -15.12 -15.32 3.59
CA LEU A 28 -15.45 -16.03 2.36
C LEU A 28 -14.33 -17.01 1.97
N PRO A 29 -14.67 -18.19 1.46
CA PRO A 29 -13.69 -19.06 0.80
C PRO A 29 -13.05 -18.37 -0.41
N ASN A 30 -11.79 -18.71 -0.71
CA ASN A 30 -11.02 -18.04 -1.77
C ASN A 30 -11.70 -18.05 -3.14
N ASN A 31 -12.38 -19.13 -3.48
CA ASN A 31 -13.13 -19.21 -4.74
C ASN A 31 -14.31 -18.23 -4.80
N GLN A 32 -15.03 -18.04 -3.69
CA GLN A 32 -16.12 -17.07 -3.62
C GLN A 32 -15.59 -15.64 -3.63
N LEU A 33 -14.48 -15.38 -2.95
CA LEU A 33 -13.80 -14.09 -2.97
C LEU A 33 -13.33 -13.75 -4.40
N ASN A 34 -12.78 -14.72 -5.12
CA ASN A 34 -12.42 -14.55 -6.52
C ASN A 34 -13.63 -14.18 -7.41
N TYR A 35 -14.80 -14.78 -7.18
CA TYR A 35 -16.01 -14.39 -7.91
C TYR A 35 -16.42 -12.95 -7.62
N LEU A 36 -16.31 -12.50 -6.38
CA LEU A 36 -16.61 -11.10 -6.02
C LEU A 36 -15.71 -10.13 -6.79
N TYR A 37 -14.41 -10.37 -6.83
CA TYR A 37 -13.51 -9.52 -7.60
C TYR A 37 -13.87 -9.52 -9.10
N ASN A 38 -14.18 -10.68 -9.68
CA ASN A 38 -14.50 -10.79 -11.11
C ASN A 38 -15.83 -10.11 -11.49
N VAL A 39 -16.82 -10.04 -10.60
CA VAL A 39 -18.09 -9.35 -10.87
C VAL A 39 -18.02 -7.86 -10.53
N ALA A 40 -17.09 -7.45 -9.70
CA ALA A 40 -16.90 -6.05 -9.34
C ALA A 40 -16.47 -5.22 -10.56
N SER A 41 -16.94 -4.01 -10.65
CA SER A 41 -16.47 -3.04 -11.65
C SER A 41 -15.27 -2.23 -11.12
N LEU A 42 -15.09 -2.18 -9.80
CA LEU A 42 -14.04 -1.45 -9.12
C LEU A 42 -13.87 -2.03 -7.71
N THR A 43 -12.65 -2.09 -7.23
CA THR A 43 -12.34 -2.31 -5.81
C THR A 43 -11.85 -1.00 -5.20
N CYS A 44 -12.40 -0.63 -4.05
CA CYS A 44 -12.01 0.56 -3.31
C CYS A 44 -11.26 0.17 -2.03
N GLN A 45 -10.04 0.68 -1.86
CA GLN A 45 -9.21 0.45 -0.67
C GLN A 45 -8.75 1.78 -0.06
N PRO A 46 -9.61 2.44 0.73
CA PRO A 46 -9.31 3.75 1.34
C PRO A 46 -8.59 3.60 2.69
N SER A 47 -7.54 2.79 2.74
CA SER A 47 -6.76 2.58 3.95
C SER A 47 -5.99 3.83 4.36
N SER A 48 -5.84 4.05 5.66
CA SER A 48 -4.95 5.08 6.23
C SER A 48 -3.58 4.53 6.60
N ALA A 49 -3.48 3.21 6.74
CA ALA A 49 -2.22 2.49 6.93
C ALA A 49 -2.36 1.10 6.30
N GLU A 50 -1.37 0.69 5.53
CA GLU A 50 -1.38 -0.61 4.86
C GLU A 50 0.05 -1.11 4.63
N GLY A 51 0.29 -2.38 4.92
CA GLY A 51 1.57 -3.02 4.62
C GLY A 51 1.73 -3.27 3.12
N PHE A 52 1.04 -4.27 2.60
CA PHE A 52 1.09 -4.61 1.18
C PHE A 52 -0.22 -4.25 0.44
N GLY A 53 -1.38 -4.52 1.03
CA GLY A 53 -2.68 -4.35 0.38
C GLY A 53 -3.07 -5.57 -0.46
N LEU A 54 -3.19 -6.73 0.17
CA LEU A 54 -3.54 -7.99 -0.51
C LEU A 54 -4.81 -7.86 -1.35
N SER A 55 -5.86 -7.22 -0.82
CA SER A 55 -7.12 -7.01 -1.52
C SER A 55 -6.98 -6.22 -2.83
N VAL A 56 -6.02 -5.29 -2.87
CA VAL A 56 -5.69 -4.51 -4.08
C VAL A 56 -5.07 -5.43 -5.13
N MET A 57 -4.05 -6.21 -4.74
CA MET A 57 -3.40 -7.13 -5.67
C MET A 57 -4.34 -8.25 -6.15
N GLU A 58 -5.16 -8.81 -5.27
CA GLU A 58 -6.18 -9.81 -5.63
C GLU A 58 -7.17 -9.27 -6.65
N SER A 59 -7.58 -8.01 -6.50
CA SER A 59 -8.43 -7.30 -7.45
C SER A 59 -7.75 -7.13 -8.80
N ILE A 60 -6.53 -6.61 -8.82
CA ILE A 60 -5.74 -6.41 -10.05
C ILE A 60 -5.51 -7.75 -10.76
N MET A 61 -5.15 -8.80 -10.03
CA MET A 61 -4.97 -10.15 -10.57
C MET A 61 -6.27 -10.76 -11.11
N SER A 62 -7.41 -10.34 -10.60
CA SER A 62 -8.75 -10.73 -11.12
C SER A 62 -9.17 -9.88 -12.33
N GLY A 63 -8.37 -8.89 -12.73
CA GLY A 63 -8.68 -7.99 -13.85
C GLY A 63 -9.70 -6.91 -13.51
N THR A 64 -9.78 -6.51 -12.25
CA THR A 64 -10.67 -5.46 -11.75
C THR A 64 -9.85 -4.24 -11.35
N PRO A 65 -10.18 -3.05 -11.87
CA PRO A 65 -9.51 -1.81 -11.52
C PRO A 65 -9.64 -1.46 -10.04
N VAL A 66 -8.72 -0.63 -9.54
CA VAL A 66 -8.65 -0.28 -8.13
C VAL A 66 -8.63 1.22 -7.90
N LEU A 67 -9.39 1.68 -6.91
CA LEU A 67 -9.28 3.00 -6.30
C LEU A 67 -8.56 2.80 -4.96
N GLY A 68 -7.35 3.30 -4.84
CA GLY A 68 -6.49 3.05 -3.68
C GLY A 68 -5.81 4.28 -3.14
N SER A 69 -5.61 4.31 -1.82
CA SER A 69 -4.80 5.34 -1.17
C SER A 69 -3.33 5.18 -1.55
N VAL A 70 -2.65 6.30 -1.81
CA VAL A 70 -1.21 6.30 -2.13
C VAL A 70 -0.42 6.22 -0.82
N ILE A 71 -0.41 5.03 -0.22
CA ILE A 71 0.27 4.73 1.05
C ILE A 71 0.84 3.31 1.02
N GLY A 72 1.89 3.08 1.83
CA GLY A 72 2.48 1.76 2.03
C GLY A 72 2.65 0.98 0.73
N GLY A 73 2.43 -0.33 0.75
CA GLY A 73 2.54 -1.19 -0.43
C GLY A 73 1.43 -1.03 -1.47
N ILE A 74 0.34 -0.30 -1.17
CA ILE A 74 -0.67 0.00 -2.18
C ILE A 74 -0.06 0.83 -3.30
N GLN A 75 0.76 1.85 -2.98
CA GLN A 75 1.39 2.71 -3.98
C GLN A 75 2.19 1.92 -5.02
N ASP A 76 2.85 0.84 -4.62
CA ASP A 76 3.68 0.01 -5.50
C ASP A 76 2.83 -0.78 -6.52
N GLN A 77 1.54 -0.95 -6.24
CA GLN A 77 0.58 -1.67 -7.07
C GLN A 77 -0.18 -0.75 -8.03
N LEU A 78 -0.06 0.56 -7.87
CA LEU A 78 -0.74 1.54 -8.72
C LEU A 78 0.02 1.84 -10.02
N GLY A 79 1.23 1.27 -10.19
CA GLY A 79 2.03 1.38 -11.41
C GLY A 79 2.48 2.81 -11.70
N PHE A 80 3.01 3.51 -10.70
CA PHE A 80 3.54 4.86 -10.90
C PHE A 80 4.76 4.87 -11.82
N GLU A 81 4.82 5.90 -12.66
CA GLU A 81 5.88 6.14 -13.62
C GLU A 81 6.47 7.54 -13.46
N LYS A 82 7.76 7.65 -13.75
CA LYS A 82 8.46 8.92 -13.88
C LYS A 82 8.12 9.59 -15.21
N ASP A 83 8.58 10.83 -15.40
CA ASP A 83 8.32 11.60 -16.63
C ASP A 83 8.87 10.93 -17.88
N ASP A 84 9.98 10.21 -17.74
CA ASP A 84 10.63 9.44 -18.80
C ASP A 84 9.94 8.09 -19.10
N GLY A 85 8.86 7.76 -18.40
CA GLY A 85 8.11 6.50 -18.52
C GLY A 85 8.74 5.31 -17.81
N THR A 86 9.81 5.51 -17.04
CA THR A 86 10.38 4.43 -16.23
C THR A 86 9.58 4.25 -14.93
N PRO A 87 9.44 3.00 -14.43
CA PRO A 87 8.72 2.76 -13.19
C PRO A 87 9.36 3.47 -11.99
N VAL A 88 8.53 3.97 -11.09
CA VAL A 88 8.97 4.43 -9.77
C VAL A 88 9.33 3.20 -8.94
N THR A 89 10.51 3.24 -8.31
CA THR A 89 11.06 2.15 -7.50
C THR A 89 11.49 2.63 -6.12
N LEU A 90 11.82 1.73 -5.22
CA LEU A 90 12.34 2.08 -3.89
C LEU A 90 13.59 2.98 -3.94
N LYS A 91 14.37 2.93 -5.03
CA LYS A 91 15.55 3.77 -5.21
C LYS A 91 15.21 5.25 -5.45
N ASP A 92 13.98 5.53 -5.85
CA ASP A 92 13.49 6.89 -6.09
C ASP A 92 13.04 7.57 -4.79
N PHE A 93 12.96 6.83 -3.69
CA PHE A 93 12.58 7.33 -2.37
C PHE A 93 13.80 7.57 -1.47
N SER A 94 13.61 8.37 -0.44
CA SER A 94 14.66 8.70 0.54
C SER A 94 14.06 8.83 1.94
N ALA A 95 14.91 8.91 2.98
CA ALA A 95 14.44 9.15 4.34
C ALA A 95 13.63 10.46 4.51
N LYS A 96 13.92 11.47 3.67
CA LYS A 96 13.19 12.75 3.66
C LYS A 96 11.90 12.67 2.82
N TRP A 97 11.84 11.74 1.91
CA TRP A 97 10.70 11.53 1.01
C TRP A 97 10.45 10.02 0.83
N PRO A 98 9.80 9.39 1.83
CA PRO A 98 9.70 7.93 1.92
C PRO A 98 8.60 7.32 1.04
N SER A 99 7.71 8.12 0.46
CA SER A 99 6.58 7.64 -0.35
C SER A 99 6.12 8.68 -1.35
N ASN A 100 5.28 8.28 -2.30
CA ASN A 100 4.63 9.19 -3.27
C ASN A 100 3.35 9.86 -2.71
N SER A 101 3.20 9.92 -1.40
CA SER A 101 2.00 10.46 -0.75
C SER A 101 1.77 11.96 -1.00
N ASP A 102 2.81 12.70 -1.37
CA ASP A 102 2.75 14.12 -1.77
C ASP A 102 2.36 14.35 -3.23
N GLY A 103 2.24 13.27 -4.02
CA GLY A 103 1.85 13.36 -5.42
C GLY A 103 2.94 13.83 -6.38
N LYS A 104 4.21 13.62 -6.05
CA LYS A 104 5.33 13.95 -6.94
C LYS A 104 5.24 13.23 -8.29
N TYR A 105 4.89 11.95 -8.28
CA TYR A 105 4.65 11.18 -9.50
C TYR A 105 3.15 10.99 -9.69
N THR A 106 2.61 11.53 -10.76
CA THR A 106 1.18 11.53 -11.06
C THR A 106 0.79 10.59 -12.19
N LYS A 107 1.75 10.16 -13.02
CA LYS A 107 1.52 9.12 -14.02
C LYS A 107 1.40 7.78 -13.33
N HIS A 108 0.38 7.02 -13.67
CA HIS A 108 0.08 5.73 -13.04
C HIS A 108 -0.54 4.77 -14.05
N GLY A 109 -0.66 3.51 -13.67
CA GLY A 109 -1.30 2.49 -14.51
C GLY A 109 -2.77 2.82 -14.79
N GLU A 110 -3.24 2.47 -15.97
CA GLU A 110 -4.62 2.74 -16.40
C GLU A 110 -5.67 2.03 -15.53
N TRP A 111 -5.30 0.94 -14.85
CA TRP A 111 -6.16 0.19 -13.93
C TRP A 111 -6.32 0.84 -12.56
N ALA A 112 -5.50 1.85 -12.27
CA ALA A 112 -5.40 2.47 -10.96
C ALA A 112 -6.05 3.85 -10.95
N PHE A 113 -6.70 4.15 -9.83
CA PHE A 113 -7.25 5.46 -9.52
C PHE A 113 -6.69 5.90 -8.17
N PRO A 114 -5.54 6.60 -8.16
CA PRO A 114 -4.89 6.99 -6.92
C PRO A 114 -5.68 8.04 -6.14
N CYS A 115 -5.72 7.88 -4.82
CA CYS A 115 -6.17 8.90 -3.89
C CYS A 115 -5.01 9.30 -2.99
N TRP A 116 -4.52 10.53 -3.12
CA TRP A 116 -3.45 11.03 -2.28
C TRP A 116 -3.98 11.30 -0.87
N PRO A 117 -3.26 10.85 0.16
CA PRO A 117 -3.68 11.04 1.53
C PRO A 117 -3.48 12.49 1.99
N GLN A 118 -4.30 12.88 2.95
CA GLN A 118 -4.07 14.04 3.77
C GLN A 118 -3.44 13.57 5.09
N ILE A 119 -2.30 14.17 5.46
CA ILE A 119 -1.65 13.86 6.72
C ILE A 119 -2.35 14.62 7.83
N ASN A 120 -2.91 13.89 8.79
CA ASN A 120 -3.58 14.44 9.96
C ASN A 120 -2.81 14.05 11.22
N LEU A 121 -2.64 14.99 12.13
CA LEU A 121 -2.11 14.69 13.45
C LEU A 121 -3.25 14.16 14.32
N GLN A 122 -3.08 12.96 14.82
CA GLN A 122 -4.01 12.31 15.73
C GLN A 122 -3.29 11.87 16.99
N GLY A 123 -4.05 11.44 17.95
CA GLY A 123 -3.49 10.87 19.16
C GLY A 123 -4.54 10.67 20.25
N SER A 124 -4.13 9.92 21.23
CA SER A 124 -4.83 9.76 22.51
C SER A 124 -3.84 10.05 23.64
N PRO A 125 -4.28 10.20 24.88
CA PRO A 125 -3.36 10.32 26.00
C PRO A 125 -2.31 9.22 26.10
N MET A 126 -2.68 8.01 25.63
CA MET A 126 -1.79 6.82 25.62
C MET A 126 -0.81 6.83 24.43
N THR A 127 -1.18 7.46 23.32
CA THR A 127 -0.38 7.48 22.09
C THR A 127 -0.52 8.86 21.43
N PRO A 128 0.12 9.88 21.98
CA PRO A 128 0.02 11.23 21.42
C PRO A 128 0.85 11.37 20.14
N TYR A 129 0.44 12.31 19.28
CA TYR A 129 1.19 12.73 18.09
C TYR A 129 1.40 11.65 17.02
N ILE A 130 0.34 10.93 16.67
CA ILE A 130 0.36 10.01 15.54
C ILE A 130 0.05 10.79 14.26
N TYR A 131 0.94 10.71 13.28
CA TYR A 131 0.64 11.17 11.93
C TYR A 131 -0.11 10.06 11.19
N ASP A 132 -1.35 10.33 10.81
CA ASP A 132 -2.22 9.40 10.11
C ASP A 132 -2.50 9.91 8.69
N SER A 133 -2.31 9.03 7.71
CA SER A 133 -2.51 9.32 6.30
C SER A 133 -3.91 8.90 5.89
N ARG A 134 -4.85 9.84 5.82
CA ARG A 134 -6.23 9.55 5.44
C ARG A 134 -6.54 9.98 4.02
N PRO A 135 -7.21 9.14 3.22
CA PRO A 135 -7.68 9.57 1.91
C PRO A 135 -8.66 10.72 2.06
N SER A 136 -8.52 11.71 1.19
CA SER A 136 -9.47 12.82 1.11
C SER A 136 -10.83 12.32 0.64
N VAL A 137 -11.86 12.47 1.45
CA VAL A 137 -13.25 12.11 1.08
C VAL A 137 -13.69 12.83 -0.19
N LYS A 138 -13.31 14.10 -0.34
CA LYS A 138 -13.62 14.90 -1.51
C LYS A 138 -12.95 14.35 -2.79
N ASP A 139 -11.68 13.96 -2.68
CA ASP A 139 -10.95 13.42 -3.83
C ASP A 139 -11.46 12.02 -4.18
N MET A 140 -11.77 11.20 -3.19
CA MET A 140 -12.40 9.90 -3.44
C MET A 140 -13.76 10.04 -4.14
N ALA A 141 -14.60 10.94 -3.68
CA ALA A 141 -15.89 11.19 -4.31
C ALA A 141 -15.74 11.70 -5.76
N LYS A 142 -14.76 12.57 -6.00
CA LYS A 142 -14.42 13.04 -7.35
C LYS A 142 -13.95 11.88 -8.23
N GLN A 143 -13.06 11.04 -7.74
CA GLN A 143 -12.57 9.86 -8.47
C GLN A 143 -13.69 8.87 -8.77
N LEU A 144 -14.54 8.55 -7.81
CA LEU A 144 -15.70 7.66 -8.03
C LEU A 144 -16.64 8.21 -9.11
N LYS A 145 -16.88 9.52 -9.14
CA LYS A 145 -17.68 10.15 -10.19
C LYS A 145 -17.02 10.04 -11.57
N ASN A 146 -15.72 10.26 -11.66
CA ASN A 146 -14.97 10.08 -12.90
C ASN A 146 -15.00 8.63 -13.38
N ILE A 147 -14.81 7.67 -12.47
CA ILE A 147 -14.84 6.23 -12.75
C ILE A 147 -16.21 5.81 -13.27
N GLN A 148 -17.29 6.31 -12.67
CA GLN A 148 -18.65 6.05 -13.13
C GLN A 148 -18.87 6.50 -14.59
N GLN A 149 -18.28 7.61 -14.99
CA GLN A 149 -18.39 8.15 -16.36
C GLN A 149 -17.66 7.29 -17.40
N LEU A 150 -16.63 6.54 -17.01
CA LEU A 150 -15.91 5.64 -17.93
C LEU A 150 -16.77 4.48 -18.42
N GLY A 151 -17.71 4.03 -17.61
CA GLY A 151 -18.56 2.91 -17.92
C GLY A 151 -17.86 1.55 -17.79
N ARG A 152 -18.68 0.50 -17.74
CA ARG A 152 -18.22 -0.86 -17.39
C ARG A 152 -17.26 -1.45 -18.43
N THR A 153 -17.46 -1.17 -19.70
CA THR A 153 -16.60 -1.70 -20.78
C THR A 153 -15.18 -1.19 -20.69
N GLU A 154 -15.01 0.12 -20.46
CA GLU A 154 -13.70 0.73 -20.31
C GLU A 154 -13.01 0.26 -19.01
N LEU A 155 -13.74 0.16 -17.91
CA LEU A 155 -13.20 -0.37 -16.65
C LEU A 155 -12.69 -1.81 -16.83
N LYS A 156 -13.44 -2.65 -17.54
CA LYS A 156 -13.01 -4.03 -17.83
C LYS A 156 -11.75 -4.10 -18.70
N LYS A 157 -11.62 -3.20 -19.68
CA LYS A 157 -10.39 -3.05 -20.49
C LYS A 157 -9.21 -2.68 -19.61
N ARG A 158 -9.35 -1.66 -18.77
CA ARG A 158 -8.32 -1.19 -17.85
C ARG A 158 -7.91 -2.27 -16.84
N GLY A 159 -8.87 -3.01 -16.31
CA GLY A 159 -8.57 -4.13 -15.41
C GLY A 159 -7.71 -5.22 -16.06
N LYS A 160 -7.93 -5.54 -17.35
CA LYS A 160 -7.07 -6.47 -18.08
C LYS A 160 -5.63 -5.98 -18.18
N ILE A 161 -5.43 -4.68 -18.48
CA ILE A 161 -4.10 -4.07 -18.52
C ILE A 161 -3.42 -4.22 -17.16
N GLY A 162 -4.13 -3.97 -16.06
CA GLY A 162 -3.61 -4.15 -14.70
C GLY A 162 -3.18 -5.58 -14.42
N ARG A 163 -3.98 -6.56 -14.81
CA ARG A 163 -3.63 -7.98 -14.66
C ARG A 163 -2.37 -8.35 -15.44
N GLU A 164 -2.27 -7.93 -16.68
CA GLU A 164 -1.08 -8.17 -17.53
C GLU A 164 0.16 -7.54 -16.91
N TRP A 165 0.04 -6.32 -16.41
CA TRP A 165 1.10 -5.63 -15.70
C TRP A 165 1.51 -6.42 -14.44
N ALA A 166 0.58 -6.85 -13.62
CA ALA A 166 0.88 -7.60 -12.39
C ALA A 166 1.60 -8.91 -12.68
N ILE A 167 1.15 -9.65 -13.70
CA ILE A 167 1.80 -10.91 -14.12
C ILE A 167 3.22 -10.63 -14.62
N LYS A 168 3.41 -9.61 -15.47
CA LYS A 168 4.71 -9.21 -16.02
C LYS A 168 5.69 -8.81 -14.93
N ASN A 169 5.23 -8.14 -13.89
CA ASN A 169 6.05 -7.69 -12.76
C ASN A 169 6.20 -8.74 -11.64
N GLY A 170 5.77 -9.98 -11.87
CA GLY A 170 6.00 -11.08 -10.95
C GLY A 170 5.10 -11.10 -9.71
N PHE A 171 3.99 -10.35 -9.71
CA PHE A 171 2.99 -10.38 -8.64
C PHE A 171 2.16 -11.68 -8.67
N ASN A 172 2.85 -12.80 -8.60
CA ASN A 172 2.27 -14.14 -8.54
C ASN A 172 3.19 -15.05 -7.72
N SER A 173 2.70 -16.23 -7.34
CA SER A 173 3.44 -17.16 -6.49
C SER A 173 4.81 -17.52 -7.06
N LYS A 174 4.93 -17.71 -8.38
CA LYS A 174 6.21 -18.04 -9.01
C LYS A 174 7.21 -16.89 -8.91
N GLY A 175 6.77 -15.66 -9.24
CA GLY A 175 7.61 -14.46 -9.14
C GLY A 175 8.04 -14.19 -7.69
N MET A 176 7.13 -14.34 -6.75
CA MET A 176 7.43 -14.18 -5.32
C MET A 176 8.48 -15.20 -4.85
N CYS A 177 8.31 -16.49 -5.19
CA CYS A 177 9.28 -17.53 -4.84
C CYS A 177 10.65 -17.25 -5.46
N GLN A 178 10.70 -16.83 -6.73
CA GLN A 178 11.96 -16.50 -7.39
C GLN A 178 12.64 -15.30 -6.72
N ALA A 179 11.92 -14.22 -6.47
CA ALA A 179 12.45 -13.04 -5.79
C ALA A 179 12.99 -13.37 -4.39
N PHE A 180 12.32 -14.27 -3.67
CA PHE A 180 12.79 -14.74 -2.35
C PHE A 180 14.10 -15.53 -2.48
N ILE A 181 14.19 -16.46 -3.43
CA ILE A 181 15.41 -17.24 -3.69
C ILE A 181 16.57 -16.31 -4.05
N ASP A 182 16.35 -15.39 -4.98
CA ASP A 182 17.37 -14.42 -5.42
C ASP A 182 17.85 -13.53 -4.26
N SER A 183 16.93 -13.12 -3.39
CA SER A 183 17.26 -12.33 -2.20
C SER A 183 18.10 -13.12 -1.19
N VAL A 184 17.78 -14.39 -1.00
CA VAL A 184 18.56 -15.29 -0.11
C VAL A 184 19.97 -15.50 -0.67
N VAL A 185 20.09 -15.80 -1.97
CA VAL A 185 21.42 -15.95 -2.63
C VAL A 185 22.22 -14.67 -2.47
N THR A 186 21.65 -13.52 -2.81
CA THR A 186 22.31 -12.20 -2.67
C THR A 186 22.75 -11.93 -1.22
N CYS A 187 21.92 -12.33 -0.26
CA CYS A 187 22.24 -12.19 1.15
C CYS A 187 23.48 -13.01 1.53
N PHE A 188 23.57 -14.28 1.08
CA PHE A 188 24.74 -15.13 1.34
C PHE A 188 25.99 -14.61 0.64
N GLU A 189 25.90 -14.16 -0.60
CA GLU A 189 27.02 -13.63 -1.35
C GLU A 189 27.62 -12.36 -0.71
N ASN A 190 26.77 -11.53 -0.11
CA ASN A 190 27.16 -10.26 0.49
C ASN A 190 27.28 -10.32 2.03
N PHE A 191 27.10 -11.49 2.62
CA PHE A 191 27.11 -11.63 4.07
C PHE A 191 28.49 -11.33 4.63
N LYS A 192 28.54 -10.36 5.53
CA LYS A 192 29.70 -10.05 6.35
C LYS A 192 29.33 -10.30 7.80
N PRO A 193 30.02 -11.23 8.49
CA PRO A 193 29.79 -11.42 9.93
C PRO A 193 29.98 -10.10 10.67
N ARG A 194 29.02 -9.75 11.53
CA ARG A 194 29.22 -8.65 12.46
C ARG A 194 30.06 -9.16 13.62
N GLU A 195 31.03 -8.37 14.03
CA GLU A 195 31.66 -8.56 15.34
C GLU A 195 30.57 -8.38 16.40
N ARG A 196 30.23 -9.46 17.09
CA ARG A 196 29.18 -9.44 18.12
C ARG A 196 29.67 -8.89 19.45
N PHE A 197 30.98 -8.93 19.67
CA PHE A 197 31.60 -8.55 20.91
C PHE A 197 32.89 -7.80 20.60
N THR A 198 33.06 -6.64 21.21
CA THR A 198 34.33 -5.95 21.29
C THR A 198 34.86 -6.17 22.70
N VAL A 199 36.04 -6.78 22.82
CA VAL A 199 36.72 -6.88 24.13
C VAL A 199 37.28 -5.51 24.44
N ILE A 200 36.70 -4.88 25.46
CA ILE A 200 37.13 -3.57 25.92
C ILE A 200 38.09 -3.77 27.10
N ASN A 201 39.30 -3.29 26.96
CA ASN A 201 40.22 -3.23 28.12
C ASN A 201 39.78 -2.07 29.01
N THR A 202 39.24 -2.41 30.18
CA THR A 202 38.73 -1.41 31.14
C THR A 202 39.85 -0.61 31.83
N GLU A 203 41.10 -1.03 31.72
CA GLU A 203 42.26 -0.33 32.24
C GLU A 203 42.77 0.74 31.27
N ASP A 204 42.38 0.71 29.99
CA ASP A 204 42.73 1.71 28.99
C ASP A 204 41.52 2.57 28.64
N PRO A 205 41.46 3.84 29.08
CA PRO A 205 40.36 4.74 28.76
C PRO A 205 40.12 4.95 27.25
N LYS A 206 41.15 4.82 26.41
CA LYS A 206 41.03 4.97 24.94
C LYS A 206 40.27 3.82 24.33
N THR A 207 40.26 2.65 24.94
CA THR A 207 39.48 1.50 24.51
C THR A 207 38.00 1.68 24.81
N PHE A 208 37.67 2.46 25.87
CA PHE A 208 36.28 2.76 26.25
C PHE A 208 35.65 3.84 25.36
N TYR A 209 36.43 4.83 24.92
CA TYR A 209 35.97 5.99 24.18
C TYR A 209 36.93 6.29 23.02
N PRO A 210 36.98 5.43 21.99
CA PRO A 210 37.92 5.58 20.88
C PRO A 210 37.73 6.93 20.14
N ASP A 211 36.50 7.47 20.15
CA ASP A 211 36.14 8.69 19.44
C ASP A 211 35.94 9.89 20.38
N GLY A 212 36.34 9.77 21.63
CA GLY A 212 36.27 10.88 22.60
C GLY A 212 34.86 11.30 23.03
N ILE A 213 33.85 10.42 22.87
CA ILE A 213 32.47 10.70 23.27
C ILE A 213 32.40 10.65 24.80
N ILE A 214 32.25 11.80 25.40
CA ILE A 214 31.94 11.95 26.82
C ILE A 214 30.43 11.97 26.95
N PHE A 215 29.83 10.94 27.58
CA PHE A 215 28.44 11.02 28.02
C PHE A 215 28.36 11.95 29.23
N GLY A 216 27.76 13.11 29.01
CA GLY A 216 27.38 14.03 30.07
C GLY A 216 25.99 13.68 30.62
#